data_566422a54c9946532b174866c83966e5
#
_entry.id   566422a54c9946532b174866c83966e5
#
_cell.length_a   1.000
_cell.length_b   1.000
_cell.length_c   1.000
_cell.angle_alpha   90.00
_cell.angle_beta   90.00
_cell.angle_gamma   90.00
#
_symmetry.space_group_name_H-M   'P 1'
#
loop_
_entity.id
_entity.type
_entity.pdbx_description
1 polymer ?
#
loop_
_entity_poly.entity_id
_entity_poly.type
_entity_poly.pdbx_seq_one_letter_code
_entity_poly.pdbx_strand_id
1 'polypeptide(L)'
;MNVVSASSGFVAATSEGDKVPTEVLFAVAVASCGAFAFGYHLGILNGPLGQIALDLGFDSNPFLQGLVVSSCLAGAAAGSLGGSGLADSVGRKKAFLVDCVPLLAGAVICALASSASMLVFGRMVVGLGIGLSSALVPLYISEISPTHLRGTLGSVNQLMICVGILAALMVNVLIPATSWRTMMFLAAIPAAVLGLGMTACPESPVSPTDGDAGQKVSWEEGFASKGARIGMVLFLIQQFSGINAIVYFSSAVFKSAGIQSGALASAAVGLINVLGTVGAASVIEKTGRKDLLKLSFAGMGACMLTMSLGLAVPAAASISGILSFVGTLAYVLCFAVGAGPVPGLLTPELVGDRVRGTAVAMAMTTHWVCNFAIGQLFLPAVGAVGVAGVYGFFALVCGLAVAYVDKEVPETKGRSLGDVV
;
A
#
# COMPACT_ATOMS: atom_id res chain seq x y z
N MET A 1 -48.39 -5.14 20.17
CA MET A 1 -47.13 -5.61 20.70
C MET A 1 -46.04 -5.14 19.73
N ASN A 2 -45.45 -4.00 20.06
CA ASN A 2 -44.47 -3.33 19.18
C ASN A 2 -43.09 -3.94 19.43
N VAL A 3 -42.52 -4.59 18.44
CA VAL A 3 -41.12 -4.96 18.42
C VAL A 3 -40.35 -3.73 17.99
N VAL A 4 -39.82 -2.96 18.96
CA VAL A 4 -38.93 -1.83 18.71
C VAL A 4 -37.60 -2.40 18.22
N SER A 5 -37.26 -2.07 16.99
CA SER A 5 -35.97 -2.36 16.33
C SER A 5 -34.84 -1.66 17.09
N ALA A 6 -33.91 -2.45 17.65
CA ALA A 6 -32.76 -1.99 18.41
C ALA A 6 -31.58 -1.49 17.51
N SER A 7 -31.84 -0.94 16.33
CA SER A 7 -30.80 -0.56 15.37
C SER A 7 -30.55 0.95 15.20
N SER A 8 -31.23 1.80 15.95
CA SER A 8 -31.14 3.26 15.75
C SER A 8 -30.33 4.02 16.82
N GLY A 9 -29.53 3.32 17.66
CA GLY A 9 -28.82 3.92 18.79
C GLY A 9 -27.35 4.31 18.57
N PHE A 10 -26.76 4.03 17.39
CA PHE A 10 -25.29 4.10 17.25
C PHE A 10 -24.74 5.45 16.73
N VAL A 11 -25.59 6.34 16.24
CA VAL A 11 -25.17 7.68 15.76
C VAL A 11 -25.91 8.76 16.54
N ALA A 12 -25.73 8.80 17.85
CA ALA A 12 -25.96 10.03 18.60
C ALA A 12 -24.76 10.94 18.36
N ALA A 13 -25.01 12.17 17.87
CA ALA A 13 -23.99 13.19 17.68
C ALA A 13 -23.20 13.37 18.99
N THR A 14 -21.95 12.86 19.02
CA THR A 14 -21.02 13.12 20.12
C THR A 14 -20.57 14.57 20.00
N SER A 15 -20.67 15.34 21.08
CA SER A 15 -20.17 16.71 21.15
C SER A 15 -18.64 16.75 21.07
N GLU A 16 -18.06 17.86 20.60
CA GLU A 16 -16.60 18.09 20.65
C GLU A 16 -16.12 17.90 22.09
N GLY A 17 -15.37 16.80 22.33
CA GLY A 17 -14.85 16.44 23.65
C GLY A 17 -15.23 15.05 24.15
N ASP A 18 -16.15 14.34 23.49
CA ASP A 18 -16.54 12.99 23.89
C ASP A 18 -15.45 11.95 23.53
N LYS A 19 -15.17 11.05 24.48
CA LYS A 19 -14.25 9.93 24.26
C LYS A 19 -14.78 9.02 23.15
N VAL A 20 -13.89 8.58 22.25
CA VAL A 20 -14.25 7.61 21.21
C VAL A 20 -14.86 6.36 21.89
N PRO A 21 -16.04 5.90 21.46
CA PRO A 21 -16.62 4.69 22.01
C PRO A 21 -15.65 3.50 21.85
N THR A 22 -15.52 2.71 22.90
CA THR A 22 -14.60 1.53 22.89
C THR A 22 -14.94 0.57 21.75
N GLU A 23 -16.21 0.44 21.39
CA GLU A 23 -16.68 -0.38 20.28
C GLU A 23 -16.16 0.10 18.93
N VAL A 24 -16.07 1.42 18.70
CA VAL A 24 -15.49 2.01 17.50
C VAL A 24 -13.99 1.74 17.43
N LEU A 25 -13.27 1.94 18.55
CA LEU A 25 -11.84 1.64 18.62
C LEU A 25 -11.55 0.17 18.35
N PHE A 26 -12.36 -0.72 18.96
CA PHE A 26 -12.24 -2.16 18.71
C PHE A 26 -12.48 -2.50 17.23
N ALA A 27 -13.55 -1.96 16.63
CA ALA A 27 -13.89 -2.22 15.23
C ALA A 27 -12.82 -1.67 14.27
N VAL A 28 -12.25 -0.49 14.54
CA VAL A 28 -11.11 0.06 13.78
C VAL A 28 -9.88 -0.83 13.91
N ALA A 29 -9.56 -1.29 15.12
CA ALA A 29 -8.41 -2.18 15.35
C ALA A 29 -8.56 -3.51 14.60
N VAL A 30 -9.74 -4.11 14.63
CA VAL A 30 -10.05 -5.37 13.90
C VAL A 30 -9.97 -5.15 12.39
N ALA A 31 -10.65 -4.15 11.85
CA ALA A 31 -10.61 -3.85 10.41
C ALA A 31 -9.18 -3.57 9.92
N SER A 32 -8.37 -2.90 10.76
CA SER A 32 -6.96 -2.61 10.46
C SER A 32 -6.07 -3.86 10.36
N CYS A 33 -6.52 -5.04 10.84
CA CYS A 33 -5.82 -6.30 10.57
C CYS A 33 -5.78 -6.64 9.07
N GLY A 34 -6.79 -6.21 8.28
CA GLY A 34 -6.76 -6.32 6.82
C GLY A 34 -5.65 -5.46 6.19
N ALA A 35 -5.49 -4.21 6.67
CA ALA A 35 -4.40 -3.34 6.26
C ALA A 35 -3.02 -3.89 6.68
N PHE A 36 -2.91 -4.44 7.88
CA PHE A 36 -1.70 -5.11 8.35
C PHE A 36 -1.37 -6.33 7.49
N ALA A 37 -2.34 -7.19 7.17
CA ALA A 37 -2.14 -8.36 6.29
C ALA A 37 -1.64 -7.92 4.90
N PHE A 38 -2.21 -6.85 4.34
CA PHE A 38 -1.73 -6.24 3.11
C PHE A 38 -0.23 -5.89 3.22
N GLY A 39 0.17 -5.11 4.21
CA GLY A 39 1.57 -4.72 4.42
C GLY A 39 2.49 -5.93 4.61
N TYR A 40 2.07 -6.93 5.39
CA TYR A 40 2.83 -8.15 5.63
C TYR A 40 3.13 -8.90 4.33
N HIS A 41 2.13 -9.09 3.48
CA HIS A 41 2.30 -9.78 2.19
C HIS A 41 3.16 -9.01 1.18
N LEU A 42 3.26 -7.69 1.29
CA LEU A 42 4.21 -6.90 0.48
C LEU A 42 5.65 -7.13 0.91
N GLY A 43 5.92 -7.19 2.22
CA GLY A 43 7.28 -7.25 2.76
C GLY A 43 7.87 -8.65 2.85
N ILE A 44 7.04 -9.71 2.93
CA ILE A 44 7.49 -11.04 3.36
C ILE A 44 8.45 -11.72 2.39
N LEU A 45 8.37 -11.43 1.09
CA LEU A 45 9.27 -12.01 0.09
C LEU A 45 10.64 -11.32 0.02
N ASN A 46 10.81 -10.16 0.63
CA ASN A 46 12.03 -9.36 0.55
C ASN A 46 13.30 -10.14 0.96
N GLY A 47 13.23 -10.92 2.04
CA GLY A 47 14.35 -11.73 2.53
C GLY A 47 14.50 -13.10 1.86
N PRO A 48 13.44 -13.91 1.81
CA PRO A 48 13.54 -15.31 1.43
C PRO A 48 13.44 -15.58 -0.08
N LEU A 49 13.18 -14.58 -0.95
CA LEU A 49 12.94 -14.79 -2.38
C LEU A 49 14.01 -15.64 -3.07
N GLY A 50 15.30 -15.36 -2.79
CA GLY A 50 16.40 -16.12 -3.36
C GLY A 50 16.41 -17.57 -2.90
N GLN A 51 16.12 -17.85 -1.62
CA GLN A 51 16.02 -19.21 -1.10
C GLN A 51 14.81 -19.96 -1.67
N ILE A 52 13.67 -19.30 -1.79
CA ILE A 52 12.47 -19.85 -2.44
C ILE A 52 12.78 -20.24 -3.89
N ALA A 53 13.51 -19.38 -4.61
CA ALA A 53 13.89 -19.62 -5.99
C ALA A 53 14.80 -20.86 -6.12
N LEU A 54 15.77 -21.03 -5.21
CA LEU A 54 16.61 -22.22 -5.14
C LEU A 54 15.80 -23.47 -4.83
N ASP A 55 14.93 -23.44 -3.80
CA ASP A 55 14.15 -24.59 -3.35
C ASP A 55 13.12 -25.07 -4.41
N LEU A 56 12.60 -24.15 -5.22
CA LEU A 56 11.58 -24.43 -6.24
C LEU A 56 12.15 -24.44 -7.68
N GLY A 57 13.49 -24.31 -7.84
CA GLY A 57 14.21 -24.50 -9.09
C GLY A 57 14.02 -23.40 -10.13
N PHE A 58 13.93 -22.13 -9.72
CA PHE A 58 13.82 -20.98 -10.63
C PHE A 58 14.80 -19.83 -10.31
N ASP A 59 15.89 -20.13 -9.60
CA ASP A 59 16.92 -19.18 -9.17
C ASP A 59 17.62 -18.48 -10.35
N SER A 60 17.77 -19.18 -11.47
CA SER A 60 18.36 -18.65 -12.70
C SER A 60 17.39 -17.83 -13.57
N ASN A 61 16.12 -17.66 -13.14
CA ASN A 61 15.08 -16.98 -13.92
C ASN A 61 14.56 -15.70 -13.22
N PRO A 62 15.17 -14.52 -13.46
CA PRO A 62 14.74 -13.26 -12.84
C PRO A 62 13.30 -12.87 -13.19
N PHE A 63 12.81 -13.26 -14.38
CA PHE A 63 11.44 -12.99 -14.77
C PHE A 63 10.44 -13.77 -13.90
N LEU A 64 10.72 -15.04 -13.60
CA LEU A 64 9.86 -15.85 -12.74
C LEU A 64 9.95 -15.42 -11.28
N GLN A 65 11.11 -14.95 -10.81
CA GLN A 65 11.25 -14.33 -9.49
C GLN A 65 10.38 -13.06 -9.38
N GLY A 66 10.41 -12.21 -10.41
CA GLY A 66 9.54 -11.05 -10.52
C GLY A 66 8.05 -11.44 -10.52
N LEU A 67 7.68 -12.52 -11.25
CA LEU A 67 6.30 -12.99 -11.31
C LEU A 67 5.79 -13.50 -9.95
N VAL A 68 6.61 -14.17 -9.17
CA VAL A 68 6.26 -14.60 -7.80
C VAL A 68 5.94 -13.39 -6.91
N VAL A 69 6.68 -12.29 -7.06
CA VAL A 69 6.42 -11.05 -6.31
C VAL A 69 5.16 -10.36 -6.85
N SER A 70 5.08 -10.16 -8.17
CA SER A 70 4.06 -9.33 -8.81
C SER A 70 2.69 -10.01 -8.93
N SER A 71 2.61 -11.33 -8.93
CA SER A 71 1.33 -12.06 -9.03
C SER A 71 0.32 -11.69 -7.94
N CYS A 72 0.81 -11.38 -6.73
CA CYS A 72 -0.04 -10.85 -5.66
C CYS A 72 -0.69 -9.50 -6.04
N LEU A 73 0.04 -8.66 -6.76
CA LEU A 73 -0.44 -7.34 -7.18
C LEU A 73 -1.47 -7.45 -8.31
N ALA A 74 -1.32 -8.45 -9.20
CA ALA A 74 -2.35 -8.77 -10.19
C ALA A 74 -3.66 -9.23 -9.52
N GLY A 75 -3.56 -10.09 -8.50
CA GLY A 75 -4.70 -10.47 -7.67
C GLY A 75 -5.34 -9.27 -6.97
N ALA A 76 -4.50 -8.35 -6.43
CA ALA A 76 -4.98 -7.16 -5.73
C ALA A 76 -5.70 -6.18 -6.68
N ALA A 77 -5.23 -6.04 -7.92
CA ALA A 77 -5.95 -5.28 -8.95
C ALA A 77 -7.37 -5.81 -9.17
N ALA A 78 -7.51 -7.12 -9.31
CA ALA A 78 -8.82 -7.77 -9.49
C ALA A 78 -9.70 -7.64 -8.23
N GLY A 79 -9.13 -7.85 -7.04
CA GLY A 79 -9.84 -7.74 -5.77
C GLY A 79 -10.34 -6.33 -5.48
N SER A 80 -9.53 -5.30 -5.76
CA SER A 80 -9.90 -3.91 -5.51
C SER A 80 -11.07 -3.42 -6.37
N LEU A 81 -11.19 -3.92 -7.59
CA LEU A 81 -12.33 -3.62 -8.47
C LEU A 81 -13.65 -4.21 -7.96
N GLY A 82 -13.59 -5.34 -7.25
CA GLY A 82 -14.76 -6.01 -6.69
C GLY A 82 -15.15 -5.55 -5.28
N GLY A 83 -14.23 -4.94 -4.53
CA GLY A 83 -14.36 -4.73 -3.10
C GLY A 83 -15.54 -3.85 -2.68
N SER A 84 -15.71 -2.69 -3.30
CA SER A 84 -16.84 -1.80 -3.03
C SER A 84 -18.17 -2.42 -3.41
N GLY A 85 -18.26 -3.05 -4.60
CA GLY A 85 -19.48 -3.73 -5.04
C GLY A 85 -19.87 -4.89 -4.13
N LEU A 86 -18.91 -5.64 -3.61
CA LEU A 86 -19.15 -6.68 -2.61
C LEU A 86 -19.72 -6.07 -1.33
N ALA A 87 -19.09 -5.02 -0.81
CA ALA A 87 -19.53 -4.32 0.40
C ALA A 87 -20.95 -3.81 0.29
N ASP A 88 -21.32 -3.26 -0.87
CA ASP A 88 -22.66 -2.73 -1.14
C ASP A 88 -23.70 -3.84 -1.29
N SER A 89 -23.32 -5.03 -1.76
CA SER A 89 -24.26 -6.14 -2.00
C SER A 89 -24.57 -6.97 -0.75
N VAL A 90 -23.57 -7.21 0.11
CA VAL A 90 -23.71 -8.13 1.28
C VAL A 90 -23.58 -7.46 2.63
N GLY A 91 -23.22 -6.16 2.67
CA GLY A 91 -22.88 -5.42 3.88
C GLY A 91 -21.38 -5.53 4.21
N ARG A 92 -20.89 -4.57 5.00
CA ARG A 92 -19.44 -4.42 5.24
C ARG A 92 -18.88 -5.58 6.05
N LYS A 93 -19.56 -5.98 7.12
CA LYS A 93 -19.14 -7.08 7.98
C LYS A 93 -19.03 -8.41 7.22
N LYS A 94 -20.03 -8.78 6.41
CA LYS A 94 -19.99 -10.00 5.60
C LYS A 94 -18.92 -9.91 4.51
N ALA A 95 -18.70 -8.74 3.92
CA ALA A 95 -17.64 -8.53 2.94
C ALA A 95 -16.26 -8.82 3.53
N PHE A 96 -15.96 -8.40 4.77
CA PHE A 96 -14.74 -8.78 5.47
C PHE A 96 -14.61 -10.27 5.73
N LEU A 97 -15.70 -10.95 6.08
CA LEU A 97 -15.67 -12.40 6.28
C LEU A 97 -15.37 -13.14 4.96
N VAL A 98 -15.90 -12.65 3.83
CA VAL A 98 -15.56 -13.16 2.49
C VAL A 98 -14.12 -12.88 2.15
N ASP A 99 -13.60 -11.69 2.49
CA ASP A 99 -12.21 -11.28 2.28
C ASP A 99 -11.20 -12.17 3.04
N CYS A 100 -11.55 -12.64 4.22
CA CYS A 100 -10.69 -13.57 4.97
C CYS A 100 -10.43 -14.89 4.23
N VAL A 101 -11.36 -15.34 3.38
CA VAL A 101 -11.22 -16.63 2.68
C VAL A 101 -10.01 -16.63 1.75
N PRO A 102 -9.86 -15.69 0.78
CA PRO A 102 -8.69 -15.67 -0.08
C PRO A 102 -7.39 -15.34 0.68
N LEU A 103 -7.43 -14.52 1.72
CA LEU A 103 -6.25 -14.25 2.56
C LEU A 103 -5.73 -15.51 3.25
N LEU A 104 -6.62 -16.28 3.88
CA LEU A 104 -6.26 -17.52 4.58
C LEU A 104 -5.87 -18.63 3.59
N ALA A 105 -6.72 -18.89 2.59
CA ALA A 105 -6.46 -19.94 1.61
C ALA A 105 -5.16 -19.69 0.84
N GLY A 106 -4.94 -18.45 0.39
CA GLY A 106 -3.74 -18.07 -0.34
C GLY A 106 -2.46 -18.19 0.51
N ALA A 107 -2.50 -17.80 1.79
CA ALA A 107 -1.37 -17.96 2.71
C ALA A 107 -1.02 -19.46 2.89
N VAL A 108 -2.02 -20.32 3.07
CA VAL A 108 -1.81 -21.77 3.20
C VAL A 108 -1.25 -22.36 1.89
N ILE A 109 -1.82 -21.99 0.72
CA ILE A 109 -1.31 -22.44 -0.58
C ILE A 109 0.15 -22.02 -0.78
N CYS A 110 0.51 -20.78 -0.44
CA CYS A 110 1.89 -20.30 -0.50
C CYS A 110 2.82 -21.10 0.42
N ALA A 111 2.39 -21.38 1.65
CA ALA A 111 3.19 -22.15 2.63
C ALA A 111 3.42 -23.61 2.18
N LEU A 112 2.44 -24.21 1.50
CA LEU A 112 2.50 -25.58 1.01
C LEU A 112 3.05 -25.71 -0.42
N ALA A 113 3.48 -24.59 -1.04
CA ALA A 113 3.90 -24.57 -2.42
C ALA A 113 5.11 -25.53 -2.66
N SER A 114 4.95 -26.43 -3.62
CA SER A 114 5.95 -27.37 -4.10
C SER A 114 6.48 -27.03 -5.48
N SER A 115 5.94 -25.99 -6.11
CA SER A 115 6.36 -25.50 -7.43
C SER A 115 6.19 -23.97 -7.53
N ALA A 116 6.93 -23.35 -8.44
CA ALA A 116 6.78 -21.92 -8.73
C ALA A 116 5.33 -21.55 -9.15
N SER A 117 4.70 -22.39 -9.97
CA SER A 117 3.32 -22.17 -10.42
C SER A 117 2.30 -22.22 -9.27
N MET A 118 2.46 -23.14 -8.32
CA MET A 118 1.62 -23.20 -7.13
C MET A 118 1.82 -21.96 -6.25
N LEU A 119 3.07 -21.49 -6.10
CA LEU A 119 3.36 -20.28 -5.35
C LEU A 119 2.76 -19.04 -6.03
N VAL A 120 2.90 -18.89 -7.34
CA VAL A 120 2.28 -17.81 -8.13
C VAL A 120 0.77 -17.82 -7.96
N PHE A 121 0.13 -18.99 -8.06
CA PHE A 121 -1.32 -19.13 -7.85
C PHE A 121 -1.72 -18.71 -6.42
N GLY A 122 -1.03 -19.21 -5.40
CA GLY A 122 -1.27 -18.83 -4.00
C GLY A 122 -1.12 -17.32 -3.77
N ARG A 123 -0.12 -16.70 -4.38
CA ARG A 123 0.10 -15.26 -4.35
C ARG A 123 -1.05 -14.48 -5.02
N MET A 124 -1.56 -14.96 -6.15
CA MET A 124 -2.74 -14.35 -6.79
C MET A 124 -3.97 -14.43 -5.90
N VAL A 125 -4.21 -15.59 -5.26
CA VAL A 125 -5.34 -15.78 -4.34
C VAL A 125 -5.22 -14.83 -3.13
N VAL A 126 -4.04 -14.75 -2.50
CA VAL A 126 -3.79 -13.74 -1.44
C VAL A 126 -4.06 -12.33 -1.96
N GLY A 127 -3.59 -12.05 -3.17
CA GLY A 127 -3.78 -10.75 -3.80
C GLY A 127 -5.25 -10.34 -3.90
N LEU A 128 -6.15 -11.27 -4.26
CA LEU A 128 -7.59 -10.98 -4.26
C LEU A 128 -8.06 -10.43 -2.91
N GLY A 129 -7.66 -11.06 -1.80
CA GLY A 129 -7.98 -10.57 -0.46
C GLY A 129 -7.34 -9.22 -0.17
N ILE A 130 -6.07 -9.02 -0.50
CA ILE A 130 -5.39 -7.71 -0.34
C ILE A 130 -6.15 -6.60 -1.08
N GLY A 131 -6.60 -6.89 -2.30
CA GLY A 131 -7.39 -5.95 -3.09
C GLY A 131 -8.73 -5.62 -2.44
N LEU A 132 -9.45 -6.64 -1.94
CA LEU A 132 -10.69 -6.44 -1.19
C LEU A 132 -10.44 -5.61 0.07
N SER A 133 -9.48 -5.98 0.91
CA SER A 133 -9.09 -5.24 2.12
C SER A 133 -8.73 -3.79 1.81
N SER A 134 -8.03 -3.50 0.72
CA SER A 134 -7.63 -2.14 0.34
C SER A 134 -8.81 -1.20 0.08
N ALA A 135 -9.95 -1.74 -0.33
CA ALA A 135 -11.20 -1.01 -0.51
C ALA A 135 -12.06 -1.00 0.78
N LEU A 136 -12.17 -2.17 1.44
CA LEU A 136 -13.06 -2.36 2.59
C LEU A 136 -12.59 -1.63 3.84
N VAL A 137 -11.30 -1.67 4.16
CA VAL A 137 -10.76 -1.14 5.43
C VAL A 137 -10.98 0.37 5.53
N PRO A 138 -10.53 1.21 4.57
CA PRO A 138 -10.77 2.65 4.67
C PRO A 138 -12.25 3.02 4.59
N LEU A 139 -13.05 2.28 3.82
CA LEU A 139 -14.49 2.48 3.72
C LEU A 139 -15.16 2.26 5.09
N TYR A 140 -14.98 1.10 5.69
CA TYR A 140 -15.57 0.76 6.97
C TYR A 140 -15.13 1.71 8.08
N ILE A 141 -13.83 2.01 8.18
CA ILE A 141 -13.32 2.97 9.17
C ILE A 141 -13.97 4.34 9.00
N SER A 142 -14.15 4.82 7.77
CA SER A 142 -14.77 6.13 7.52
C SER A 142 -16.24 6.17 7.91
N GLU A 143 -16.97 5.05 7.75
CA GLU A 143 -18.41 4.95 8.04
C GLU A 143 -18.71 4.82 9.53
N ILE A 144 -17.87 4.08 10.29
CA ILE A 144 -18.07 3.89 11.75
C ILE A 144 -17.46 5.01 12.60
N SER A 145 -16.60 5.85 12.02
CA SER A 145 -15.88 6.89 12.75
C SER A 145 -16.73 8.13 12.97
N PRO A 146 -16.69 8.72 14.19
CA PRO A 146 -17.25 10.06 14.43
C PRO A 146 -16.64 11.08 13.46
N THR A 147 -17.45 12.02 12.99
CA THR A 147 -17.08 12.97 11.92
C THR A 147 -15.79 13.74 12.23
N HIS A 148 -15.61 14.19 13.48
CA HIS A 148 -14.44 14.97 13.93
C HIS A 148 -13.15 14.12 14.05
N LEU A 149 -13.25 12.78 14.08
CA LEU A 149 -12.09 11.85 14.19
C LEU A 149 -11.85 11.03 12.91
N ARG A 150 -12.70 11.20 11.89
CA ARG A 150 -12.64 10.41 10.66
C ARG A 150 -11.26 10.47 9.97
N GLY A 151 -10.66 11.64 9.93
CA GLY A 151 -9.30 11.82 9.36
C GLY A 151 -8.24 11.08 10.16
N THR A 152 -8.26 11.23 11.49
CA THR A 152 -7.30 10.58 12.40
C THR A 152 -7.44 9.05 12.36
N LEU A 153 -8.66 8.52 12.46
CA LEU A 153 -8.91 7.09 12.40
C LEU A 153 -8.65 6.51 10.99
N GLY A 154 -8.93 7.27 9.95
CA GLY A 154 -8.60 6.89 8.56
C GLY A 154 -7.10 6.74 8.32
N SER A 155 -6.27 7.54 9.00
CA SER A 155 -4.80 7.41 8.90
C SER A 155 -4.24 6.11 9.50
N VAL A 156 -5.00 5.44 10.38
CA VAL A 156 -4.64 4.15 10.96
C VAL A 156 -4.49 3.08 9.87
N ASN A 157 -5.29 3.14 8.81
CA ASN A 157 -5.16 2.22 7.67
C ASN A 157 -3.75 2.26 7.07
N GLN A 158 -3.24 3.44 6.73
CA GLN A 158 -1.89 3.57 6.16
C GLN A 158 -0.81 3.18 7.16
N LEU A 159 -0.95 3.56 8.40
CA LEU A 159 -0.02 3.18 9.47
C LEU A 159 0.06 1.66 9.61
N MET A 160 -1.07 0.96 9.60
CA MET A 160 -1.10 -0.50 9.74
C MET A 160 -0.53 -1.23 8.53
N ILE A 161 -0.61 -0.68 7.31
CA ILE A 161 0.13 -1.18 6.16
C ILE A 161 1.64 -1.09 6.43
N CYS A 162 2.14 0.05 6.89
CA CYS A 162 3.56 0.24 7.20
C CYS A 162 4.03 -0.68 8.33
N VAL A 163 3.22 -0.86 9.39
CA VAL A 163 3.51 -1.79 10.50
C VAL A 163 3.52 -3.23 10.00
N GLY A 164 2.62 -3.61 9.09
CA GLY A 164 2.61 -4.93 8.46
C GLY A 164 3.87 -5.20 7.64
N ILE A 165 4.33 -4.21 6.86
CA ILE A 165 5.62 -4.30 6.14
C ILE A 165 6.77 -4.49 7.13
N LEU A 166 6.84 -3.67 8.18
CA LEU A 166 7.87 -3.79 9.21
C LEU A 166 7.84 -5.17 9.88
N ALA A 167 6.66 -5.67 10.24
CA ALA A 167 6.51 -7.00 10.84
C ALA A 167 7.04 -8.10 9.91
N ALA A 168 6.74 -8.04 8.61
CA ALA A 168 7.26 -8.98 7.62
C ALA A 168 8.80 -8.92 7.52
N LEU A 169 9.37 -7.71 7.50
CA LEU A 169 10.82 -7.51 7.45
C LEU A 169 11.50 -7.98 8.76
N MET A 170 10.85 -7.81 9.89
CA MET A 170 11.32 -8.36 11.17
C MET A 170 11.26 -9.89 11.19
N VAL A 171 10.22 -10.51 10.64
CA VAL A 171 10.13 -11.96 10.46
C VAL A 171 11.30 -12.47 9.59
N ASN A 172 11.68 -11.74 8.55
CA ASN A 172 12.84 -12.07 7.71
C ASN A 172 14.19 -11.96 8.47
N VAL A 173 14.26 -11.20 9.57
CA VAL A 173 15.43 -11.16 10.46
C VAL A 173 15.42 -12.31 11.46
N LEU A 174 14.27 -12.63 12.02
CA LEU A 174 14.12 -13.57 13.13
C LEU A 174 14.06 -15.04 12.68
N ILE A 175 13.52 -15.29 11.49
CA ILE A 175 13.34 -16.63 10.91
C ILE A 175 14.33 -16.80 9.76
N PRO A 176 15.11 -17.88 9.70
CA PRO A 176 16.02 -18.11 8.58
C PRO A 176 15.25 -18.31 7.27
N ALA A 177 15.83 -17.83 6.15
CA ALA A 177 15.21 -17.90 4.83
C ALA A 177 14.85 -19.34 4.39
N THR A 178 15.54 -20.34 4.90
CA THR A 178 15.23 -21.77 4.68
C THR A 178 13.86 -22.18 5.24
N SER A 179 13.35 -21.44 6.22
CA SER A 179 12.02 -21.67 6.81
C SER A 179 10.93 -20.76 6.21
N TRP A 180 11.08 -20.37 4.93
CA TRP A 180 10.16 -19.47 4.25
C TRP A 180 8.68 -19.94 4.25
N ARG A 181 8.45 -21.25 4.31
CA ARG A 181 7.09 -21.79 4.43
C ARG A 181 6.41 -21.35 5.72
N THR A 182 7.16 -21.35 6.85
CA THR A 182 6.67 -20.81 8.12
C THR A 182 6.35 -19.32 8.01
N MET A 183 7.21 -18.55 7.33
CA MET A 183 6.98 -17.11 7.11
C MET A 183 5.67 -16.87 6.32
N MET A 184 5.39 -17.69 5.29
CA MET A 184 4.14 -17.62 4.52
C MET A 184 2.94 -18.02 5.37
N PHE A 185 3.08 -19.04 6.22
CA PHE A 185 1.99 -19.50 7.09
C PHE A 185 1.64 -18.45 8.17
N LEU A 186 2.62 -17.73 8.70
CA LEU A 186 2.39 -16.65 9.67
C LEU A 186 1.49 -15.54 9.10
N ALA A 187 1.45 -15.36 7.79
CA ALA A 187 0.55 -14.42 7.12
C ALA A 187 -0.94 -14.76 7.31
N ALA A 188 -1.28 -16.00 7.67
CA ALA A 188 -2.64 -16.39 7.98
C ALA A 188 -3.15 -15.80 9.31
N ILE A 189 -2.25 -15.47 10.25
CA ILE A 189 -2.62 -14.98 11.58
C ILE A 189 -3.45 -13.69 11.52
N PRO A 190 -3.00 -12.60 10.87
CA PRO A 190 -3.78 -11.37 10.81
C PRO A 190 -5.13 -11.55 10.10
N ALA A 191 -5.21 -12.43 9.09
CA ALA A 191 -6.47 -12.76 8.42
C ALA A 191 -7.44 -13.54 9.34
N ALA A 192 -6.93 -14.46 10.16
CA ALA A 192 -7.73 -15.17 11.15
C ALA A 192 -8.23 -14.22 12.25
N VAL A 193 -7.37 -13.30 12.73
CA VAL A 193 -7.76 -12.28 13.73
C VAL A 193 -8.82 -11.34 13.14
N LEU A 194 -8.68 -10.92 11.88
CA LEU A 194 -9.69 -10.14 11.16
C LEU A 194 -11.04 -10.88 11.14
N GLY A 195 -11.05 -12.13 10.69
CA GLY A 195 -12.28 -12.92 10.58
C GLY A 195 -12.97 -13.13 11.91
N LEU A 196 -12.24 -13.58 12.93
CA LEU A 196 -12.77 -13.80 14.27
C LEU A 196 -13.24 -12.49 14.93
N GLY A 197 -12.42 -11.43 14.86
CA GLY A 197 -12.76 -10.13 15.44
C GLY A 197 -13.96 -9.49 14.78
N MET A 198 -14.09 -9.64 13.44
CA MET A 198 -15.21 -9.06 12.70
C MET A 198 -16.55 -9.68 13.10
N THR A 199 -16.59 -10.92 13.61
CA THR A 199 -17.83 -11.48 14.15
C THR A 199 -18.42 -10.68 15.32
N ALA A 200 -17.57 -10.02 16.11
CA ALA A 200 -17.95 -9.18 17.25
C ALA A 200 -18.10 -7.69 16.90
N CYS A 201 -17.66 -7.26 15.71
CA CYS A 201 -17.79 -5.87 15.29
C CYS A 201 -19.23 -5.52 14.89
N PRO A 202 -19.66 -4.25 15.02
CA PRO A 202 -20.94 -3.77 14.51
C PRO A 202 -20.95 -3.78 12.97
N GLU A 203 -22.14 -3.85 12.38
CA GLU A 203 -22.31 -3.54 10.95
C GLU A 203 -22.17 -2.02 10.75
N SER A 204 -21.81 -1.61 9.55
CA SER A 204 -21.79 -0.19 9.19
C SER A 204 -23.19 0.43 9.33
N PRO A 205 -23.30 1.67 9.83
CA PRO A 205 -24.57 2.39 9.86
C PRO A 205 -25.11 2.72 8.46
N VAL A 206 -24.26 2.66 7.44
CA VAL A 206 -24.65 2.87 6.04
C VAL A 206 -25.30 1.59 5.52
N SER A 207 -26.60 1.68 5.21
CA SER A 207 -27.36 0.55 4.66
C SER A 207 -26.84 0.17 3.26
N PRO A 208 -26.80 -1.13 2.92
CA PRO A 208 -26.52 -1.56 1.55
C PRO A 208 -27.47 -0.97 0.50
N THR A 209 -28.69 -0.58 0.92
CA THR A 209 -29.70 0.04 0.06
C THR A 209 -29.64 1.56 0.02
N ASP A 210 -28.96 2.19 0.98
CA ASP A 210 -28.80 3.66 1.09
C ASP A 210 -27.58 4.17 0.34
N GLY A 211 -26.69 3.28 -0.08
CA GLY A 211 -25.66 3.62 -1.04
C GLY A 211 -26.37 4.16 -2.27
N ASP A 212 -26.18 5.46 -2.53
CA ASP A 212 -26.72 6.14 -3.68
C ASP A 212 -26.41 5.29 -4.92
N ALA A 213 -27.42 4.50 -5.34
CA ALA A 213 -27.40 3.80 -6.63
C ALA A 213 -27.48 4.85 -7.76
N GLY A 214 -27.01 6.06 -7.44
CA GLY A 214 -26.76 7.13 -8.35
C GLY A 214 -25.88 6.60 -9.45
N GLN A 215 -26.35 6.71 -10.67
CA GLN A 215 -25.77 6.30 -11.92
C GLN A 215 -24.25 6.16 -11.83
N LYS A 216 -23.75 4.91 -11.84
CA LYS A 216 -22.31 4.64 -11.87
C LYS A 216 -21.75 5.43 -13.04
N VAL A 217 -20.98 6.46 -12.74
CA VAL A 217 -20.33 7.27 -13.75
C VAL A 217 -19.45 6.36 -14.58
N SER A 218 -19.58 6.43 -15.91
CA SER A 218 -18.79 5.61 -16.81
C SER A 218 -17.31 5.93 -16.69
N TRP A 219 -16.45 4.97 -17.04
CA TRP A 219 -15.01 5.22 -17.10
C TRP A 219 -14.65 6.32 -18.09
N GLU A 220 -15.44 6.50 -19.16
CA GLU A 220 -15.29 7.58 -20.14
C GLU A 220 -15.47 8.95 -19.49
N GLU A 221 -16.52 9.14 -18.70
CA GLU A 221 -16.73 10.38 -17.95
C GLU A 221 -15.63 10.59 -16.89
N GLY A 222 -15.16 9.51 -16.25
CA GLY A 222 -14.01 9.54 -15.36
C GLY A 222 -12.76 10.06 -16.07
N PHE A 223 -12.42 9.54 -17.24
CA PHE A 223 -11.30 10.01 -18.06
C PHE A 223 -11.45 11.45 -18.56
N ALA A 224 -12.66 11.92 -18.78
CA ALA A 224 -12.94 13.32 -19.12
C ALA A 224 -12.59 14.27 -17.97
N SER A 225 -12.70 13.82 -16.70
CA SER A 225 -12.37 14.63 -15.53
C SER A 225 -10.86 14.88 -15.44
N LYS A 226 -10.47 16.17 -15.35
CA LYS A 226 -9.07 16.56 -15.15
C LYS A 226 -8.52 16.05 -13.81
N GLY A 227 -9.33 16.14 -12.73
CA GLY A 227 -8.97 15.68 -11.40
C GLY A 227 -8.68 14.18 -11.36
N ALA A 228 -9.49 13.35 -12.04
CA ALA A 228 -9.27 11.91 -12.13
C ALA A 228 -7.97 11.59 -12.88
N ARG A 229 -7.67 12.28 -13.99
CA ARG A 229 -6.40 12.11 -14.70
C ARG A 229 -5.19 12.49 -13.85
N ILE A 230 -5.28 13.59 -13.08
CA ILE A 230 -4.22 13.97 -12.13
C ILE A 230 -4.00 12.85 -11.11
N GLY A 231 -5.05 12.31 -10.51
CA GLY A 231 -4.97 11.19 -9.57
C GLY A 231 -4.27 9.96 -10.16
N MET A 232 -4.64 9.57 -11.39
CA MET A 232 -4.00 8.45 -12.09
C MET A 232 -2.50 8.70 -12.33
N VAL A 233 -2.13 9.90 -12.82
CA VAL A 233 -0.73 10.24 -13.09
C VAL A 233 0.06 10.31 -11.78
N LEU A 234 -0.51 10.82 -10.68
CA LEU A 234 0.15 10.81 -9.38
C LEU A 234 0.48 9.40 -8.90
N PHE A 235 -0.42 8.43 -9.04
CA PHE A 235 -0.13 7.04 -8.70
C PHE A 235 0.87 6.40 -9.67
N LEU A 236 0.81 6.72 -10.96
CA LEU A 236 1.80 6.26 -11.94
C LEU A 236 3.22 6.71 -11.53
N ILE A 237 3.44 8.01 -11.34
CA ILE A 237 4.75 8.54 -10.97
C ILE A 237 5.19 8.07 -9.58
N GLN A 238 4.26 7.91 -8.61
CA GLN A 238 4.53 7.32 -7.31
C GLN A 238 5.12 5.92 -7.44
N GLN A 239 4.53 5.05 -8.27
CA GLN A 239 5.00 3.68 -8.43
C GLN A 239 6.34 3.64 -9.18
N PHE A 240 6.46 4.39 -10.26
CA PHE A 240 7.69 4.46 -11.05
C PHE A 240 8.82 5.29 -10.39
N SER A 241 8.59 5.91 -9.24
CA SER A 241 9.64 6.46 -8.39
C SER A 241 10.47 5.39 -7.66
N GLY A 242 9.98 4.12 -7.59
CA GLY A 242 10.75 2.99 -7.12
C GLY A 242 10.49 2.53 -5.69
N ILE A 243 9.49 3.07 -4.98
CA ILE A 243 9.23 2.72 -3.57
C ILE A 243 9.00 1.22 -3.37
N ASN A 244 8.20 0.60 -4.22
CA ASN A 244 7.89 -0.81 -4.08
C ASN A 244 9.06 -1.71 -4.50
N ALA A 245 9.93 -1.29 -5.40
CA ALA A 245 11.19 -1.99 -5.67
C ALA A 245 12.06 -2.09 -4.40
N ILE A 246 12.12 -1.01 -3.61
CA ILE A 246 12.81 -1.04 -2.31
C ILE A 246 12.12 -1.99 -1.34
N VAL A 247 10.80 -1.93 -1.20
CA VAL A 247 10.06 -2.81 -0.28
C VAL A 247 10.24 -4.29 -0.64
N TYR A 248 10.27 -4.63 -1.94
CA TYR A 248 10.35 -6.02 -2.39
C TYR A 248 11.77 -6.58 -2.43
N PHE A 249 12.77 -5.76 -2.76
CA PHE A 249 14.09 -6.23 -3.15
C PHE A 249 15.25 -5.60 -2.37
N SER A 250 14.99 -4.77 -1.35
CA SER A 250 16.06 -4.06 -0.62
C SER A 250 17.09 -5.00 0.00
N SER A 251 16.69 -6.15 0.55
CA SER A 251 17.63 -7.12 1.12
C SER A 251 18.63 -7.62 0.08
N ALA A 252 18.17 -7.92 -1.14
CA ALA A 252 19.04 -8.34 -2.23
C ALA A 252 19.97 -7.22 -2.68
N VAL A 253 19.46 -5.98 -2.80
CA VAL A 253 20.25 -4.80 -3.17
C VAL A 253 21.30 -4.49 -2.11
N PHE A 254 20.96 -4.51 -0.83
CA PHE A 254 21.90 -4.28 0.26
C PHE A 254 23.00 -5.34 0.30
N LYS A 255 22.63 -6.61 0.09
CA LYS A 255 23.61 -7.71 0.00
C LYS A 255 24.56 -7.52 -1.17
N SER A 256 24.08 -7.12 -2.35
CA SER A 256 24.92 -6.83 -3.52
C SER A 256 25.82 -5.59 -3.31
N ALA A 257 25.41 -4.65 -2.46
CA ALA A 257 26.20 -3.49 -2.05
C ALA A 257 27.19 -3.77 -0.91
N GLY A 258 27.34 -5.06 -0.50
CA GLY A 258 28.32 -5.51 0.51
C GLY A 258 27.85 -5.40 1.96
N ILE A 259 26.55 -5.18 2.22
CA ILE A 259 25.99 -5.17 3.58
C ILE A 259 25.80 -6.61 4.05
N GLN A 260 26.44 -7.00 5.14
CA GLN A 260 26.43 -8.37 5.65
C GLN A 260 25.01 -8.89 5.96
N SER A 261 24.15 -8.08 6.57
CA SER A 261 22.77 -8.42 6.89
C SER A 261 21.78 -7.54 6.12
N GLY A 262 21.47 -7.96 4.88
CA GLY A 262 20.46 -7.27 4.05
C GLY A 262 19.07 -7.27 4.70
N ALA A 263 18.70 -8.34 5.42
CA ALA A 263 17.44 -8.44 6.13
C ALA A 263 17.32 -7.39 7.26
N LEU A 264 18.38 -7.23 8.08
CA LEU A 264 18.40 -6.24 9.16
C LEU A 264 18.36 -4.81 8.59
N ALA A 265 19.09 -4.55 7.50
CA ALA A 265 19.06 -3.28 6.82
C ALA A 265 17.65 -2.96 6.27
N SER A 266 16.96 -3.96 5.71
CA SER A 266 15.58 -3.81 5.24
C SER A 266 14.60 -3.59 6.40
N ALA A 267 14.81 -4.22 7.55
CA ALA A 267 13.99 -3.96 8.75
C ALA A 267 14.12 -2.49 9.22
N ALA A 268 15.34 -1.92 9.15
CA ALA A 268 15.55 -0.50 9.43
C ALA A 268 14.78 0.40 8.43
N VAL A 269 14.71 0.03 7.14
CA VAL A 269 13.87 0.71 6.14
C VAL A 269 12.39 0.67 6.55
N GLY A 270 11.88 -0.49 6.97
CA GLY A 270 10.51 -0.64 7.47
C GLY A 270 10.23 0.25 8.69
N LEU A 271 11.19 0.31 9.63
CA LEU A 271 11.06 1.17 10.81
C LEU A 271 11.00 2.66 10.43
N ILE A 272 11.86 3.13 9.55
CA ILE A 272 11.83 4.51 9.05
C ILE A 272 10.52 4.81 8.32
N ASN A 273 9.97 3.84 7.57
CA ASN A 273 8.67 4.02 6.93
C ASN A 273 7.55 4.24 7.95
N VAL A 274 7.51 3.47 9.03
CA VAL A 274 6.53 3.66 10.13
C VAL A 274 6.71 5.01 10.79
N LEU A 275 7.94 5.36 11.20
CA LEU A 275 8.23 6.65 11.85
C LEU A 275 7.91 7.85 10.95
N GLY A 276 8.25 7.74 9.66
CA GLY A 276 7.93 8.75 8.66
C GLY A 276 6.42 8.93 8.47
N THR A 277 5.66 7.83 8.45
CA THR A 277 4.19 7.87 8.33
C THR A 277 3.54 8.53 9.54
N VAL A 278 4.01 8.23 10.76
CA VAL A 278 3.53 8.90 11.99
C VAL A 278 3.86 10.40 11.95
N GLY A 279 5.08 10.77 11.53
CA GLY A 279 5.49 12.17 11.42
C GLY A 279 4.72 12.93 10.33
N ALA A 280 4.40 12.28 9.22
CA ALA A 280 3.69 12.87 8.08
C ALA A 280 2.31 13.45 8.46
N ALA A 281 1.58 12.78 9.33
CA ALA A 281 0.25 13.21 9.78
C ALA A 281 0.28 14.65 10.36
N SER A 282 1.35 15.01 11.06
CA SER A 282 1.52 16.36 11.63
C SER A 282 1.94 17.43 10.62
N VAL A 283 2.53 17.02 9.50
CA VAL A 283 3.11 17.93 8.48
C VAL A 283 2.10 18.21 7.37
N ILE A 284 1.30 17.21 6.97
CA ILE A 284 0.36 17.30 5.84
C ILE A 284 -0.64 18.45 6.01
N GLU A 285 -1.16 18.64 7.24
CA GLU A 285 -2.14 19.70 7.51
C GLU A 285 -1.51 21.11 7.54
N LYS A 286 -0.21 21.19 7.86
CA LYS A 286 0.50 22.47 7.98
C LYS A 286 1.06 22.99 6.66
N THR A 287 1.58 22.10 5.80
CA THR A 287 2.39 22.49 4.64
C THR A 287 1.57 22.66 3.35
N GLY A 288 0.47 21.96 3.19
CA GLY A 288 -0.27 21.91 1.90
C GLY A 288 0.17 20.72 1.04
N ARG A 289 -0.74 20.27 0.17
CA ARG A 289 -0.58 19.01 -0.58
C ARG A 289 0.44 19.13 -1.70
N LYS A 290 0.39 20.24 -2.45
CA LYS A 290 1.28 20.50 -3.60
C LYS A 290 2.74 20.62 -3.19
N ASP A 291 3.03 21.48 -2.20
CA ASP A 291 4.40 21.73 -1.77
C ASP A 291 5.01 20.50 -1.10
N LEU A 292 4.19 19.73 -0.37
CA LEU A 292 4.63 18.50 0.26
C LEU A 292 5.00 17.43 -0.78
N LEU A 293 4.22 17.29 -1.86
CA LEU A 293 4.55 16.41 -2.98
C LEU A 293 5.86 16.82 -3.67
N LYS A 294 6.04 18.13 -3.94
CA LYS A 294 7.26 18.65 -4.58
C LYS A 294 8.50 18.35 -3.72
N LEU A 295 8.44 18.65 -2.42
CA LEU A 295 9.53 18.39 -1.49
C LEU A 295 9.85 16.90 -1.40
N SER A 296 8.82 16.07 -1.31
CA SER A 296 8.94 14.61 -1.25
C SER A 296 9.62 14.06 -2.50
N PHE A 297 9.11 14.34 -3.70
CA PHE A 297 9.71 13.86 -4.95
C PHE A 297 11.11 14.42 -5.19
N ALA A 298 11.38 15.69 -4.85
CA ALA A 298 12.71 16.26 -4.96
C ALA A 298 13.71 15.53 -4.03
N GLY A 299 13.35 15.30 -2.78
CA GLY A 299 14.18 14.54 -1.84
C GLY A 299 14.41 13.10 -2.27
N MET A 300 13.34 12.41 -2.73
CA MET A 300 13.43 11.06 -3.28
C MET A 300 14.37 11.01 -4.49
N GLY A 301 14.24 11.95 -5.42
CA GLY A 301 15.08 12.05 -6.61
C GLY A 301 16.55 12.29 -6.27
N ALA A 302 16.83 13.18 -5.31
CA ALA A 302 18.18 13.43 -4.83
C ALA A 302 18.81 12.17 -4.20
N CYS A 303 18.07 11.44 -3.39
CA CYS A 303 18.53 10.18 -2.79
C CYS A 303 18.83 9.11 -3.87
N MET A 304 17.91 8.92 -4.83
CA MET A 304 18.09 7.95 -5.92
C MET A 304 19.27 8.31 -6.81
N LEU A 305 19.44 9.59 -7.16
CA LEU A 305 20.60 10.05 -7.94
C LEU A 305 21.90 9.81 -7.20
N THR A 306 21.95 10.13 -5.91
CA THR A 306 23.14 9.93 -5.06
C THR A 306 23.51 8.46 -4.99
N MET A 307 22.52 7.57 -4.78
CA MET A 307 22.76 6.12 -4.77
C MET A 307 23.19 5.59 -6.14
N SER A 308 22.57 6.06 -7.22
CA SER A 308 22.95 5.70 -8.60
C SER A 308 24.40 6.05 -8.88
N LEU A 309 24.81 7.29 -8.60
CA LEU A 309 26.19 7.75 -8.79
C LEU A 309 27.19 6.98 -7.89
N GLY A 310 26.82 6.73 -6.62
CA GLY A 310 27.64 5.98 -5.69
C GLY A 310 27.90 4.51 -6.10
N LEU A 311 26.94 3.91 -6.80
CA LEU A 311 27.08 2.56 -7.34
C LEU A 311 27.77 2.52 -8.72
N ALA A 312 27.67 3.61 -9.51
CA ALA A 312 28.24 3.68 -10.85
C ALA A 312 29.72 4.07 -10.85
N VAL A 313 30.18 4.88 -9.87
CA VAL A 313 31.53 5.45 -9.84
C VAL A 313 32.50 4.54 -9.06
N PRO A 314 33.54 3.95 -9.71
CA PRO A 314 34.48 3.03 -9.03
C PRO A 314 35.19 3.65 -7.82
N ALA A 315 35.45 4.94 -7.84
CA ALA A 315 36.06 5.66 -6.70
C ALA A 315 35.19 5.65 -5.43
N ALA A 316 33.89 5.45 -5.55
CA ALA A 316 32.95 5.39 -4.44
C ALA A 316 32.70 3.95 -3.93
N ALA A 317 33.36 2.93 -4.50
CA ALA A 317 33.11 1.52 -4.17
C ALA A 317 33.28 1.20 -2.68
N SER A 318 34.24 1.85 -1.99
CA SER A 318 34.46 1.65 -0.55
C SER A 318 33.33 2.16 0.35
N ILE A 319 32.49 3.10 -0.13
CA ILE A 319 31.38 3.71 0.63
C ILE A 319 30.01 3.36 0.03
N SER A 320 29.97 2.60 -1.08
CA SER A 320 28.74 2.29 -1.82
C SER A 320 27.68 1.60 -0.95
N GLY A 321 28.07 0.71 -0.04
CA GLY A 321 27.18 0.05 0.91
C GLY A 321 26.54 1.04 1.89
N ILE A 322 27.34 1.91 2.49
CA ILE A 322 26.85 2.96 3.43
C ILE A 322 25.93 3.91 2.67
N LEU A 323 26.34 4.33 1.48
CA LEU A 323 25.58 5.26 0.65
C LEU A 323 24.23 4.66 0.22
N SER A 324 24.21 3.39 -0.15
CA SER A 324 22.98 2.66 -0.48
C SER A 324 22.06 2.54 0.74
N PHE A 325 22.59 2.25 1.91
CA PHE A 325 21.80 2.12 3.13
C PHE A 325 21.22 3.46 3.59
N VAL A 326 22.08 4.47 3.82
CA VAL A 326 21.64 5.79 4.28
C VAL A 326 20.74 6.47 3.24
N GLY A 327 21.09 6.36 1.96
CA GLY A 327 20.30 6.89 0.85
C GLY A 327 18.91 6.25 0.78
N THR A 328 18.80 4.94 1.02
CA THR A 328 17.50 4.26 1.06
C THR A 328 16.66 4.70 2.26
N LEU A 329 17.24 4.84 3.45
CA LEU A 329 16.53 5.36 4.63
C LEU A 329 15.99 6.78 4.39
N ALA A 330 16.85 7.67 3.86
CA ALA A 330 16.46 9.04 3.51
C ALA A 330 15.38 9.07 2.43
N TYR A 331 15.50 8.24 1.40
CA TYR A 331 14.50 8.09 0.34
C TYR A 331 13.13 7.69 0.92
N VAL A 332 13.08 6.67 1.77
CA VAL A 332 11.83 6.18 2.37
C VAL A 332 11.21 7.22 3.30
N LEU A 333 12.04 7.96 4.04
CA LEU A 333 11.56 9.08 4.85
C LEU A 333 10.92 10.17 3.97
N CYS A 334 11.59 10.58 2.88
CA CYS A 334 11.03 11.53 1.94
C CYS A 334 9.71 11.04 1.34
N PHE A 335 9.63 9.76 0.96
CA PHE A 335 8.39 9.14 0.47
C PHE A 335 7.26 9.20 1.49
N ALA A 336 7.53 8.78 2.73
CA ALA A 336 6.53 8.68 3.79
C ALA A 336 5.88 10.04 4.13
N VAL A 337 6.65 11.14 3.98
CA VAL A 337 6.18 12.50 4.31
C VAL A 337 5.19 13.04 3.27
N GLY A 338 5.31 12.71 2.00
CA GLY A 338 4.48 13.31 0.95
C GLY A 338 4.00 12.34 -0.12
N ALA A 339 4.89 11.80 -0.95
CA ALA A 339 4.53 10.97 -2.09
C ALA A 339 3.75 9.69 -1.69
N GLY A 340 3.89 9.20 -0.46
CA GLY A 340 3.13 8.08 0.08
C GLY A 340 1.64 8.43 0.28
N PRO A 341 1.33 9.29 1.24
CA PRO A 341 -0.06 9.55 1.63
C PRO A 341 -0.81 10.52 0.70
N VAL A 342 -0.15 11.51 0.12
CA VAL A 342 -0.83 12.62 -0.57
C VAL A 342 -1.59 12.21 -1.82
N PRO A 343 -1.12 11.30 -2.71
CA PRO A 343 -1.89 10.92 -3.90
C PRO A 343 -3.27 10.34 -3.56
N GLY A 344 -3.34 9.52 -2.51
CA GLY A 344 -4.61 8.94 -2.04
C GLY A 344 -5.57 9.96 -1.45
N LEU A 345 -5.05 10.98 -0.76
CA LEU A 345 -5.84 12.07 -0.20
C LEU A 345 -6.30 13.05 -1.28
N LEU A 346 -5.40 13.39 -2.21
CA LEU A 346 -5.64 14.42 -3.21
C LEU A 346 -6.64 13.96 -4.29
N THR A 347 -6.61 12.68 -4.69
CA THR A 347 -7.50 12.18 -5.76
C THR A 347 -8.98 12.48 -5.49
N PRO A 348 -9.57 12.15 -4.32
CA PRO A 348 -10.94 12.50 -4.02
C PRO A 348 -11.17 14.00 -3.80
N GLU A 349 -10.14 14.78 -3.42
CA GLU A 349 -10.24 16.24 -3.25
C GLU A 349 -10.33 16.99 -4.59
N LEU A 350 -9.83 16.40 -5.68
CA LEU A 350 -9.78 17.01 -7.01
C LEU A 350 -11.04 16.82 -7.84
N VAL A 351 -12.03 16.07 -7.36
CA VAL A 351 -13.21 15.70 -8.15
C VAL A 351 -14.50 15.93 -7.37
N GLY A 352 -15.55 16.32 -8.07
CA GLY A 352 -16.87 16.45 -7.47
C GLY A 352 -17.46 15.10 -7.06
N ASP A 353 -18.47 15.13 -6.17
CA ASP A 353 -19.09 13.95 -5.53
C ASP A 353 -19.52 12.88 -6.54
N ARG A 354 -20.12 13.29 -7.65
CA ARG A 354 -20.62 12.38 -8.70
C ARG A 354 -19.54 11.49 -9.30
N VAL A 355 -18.32 12.02 -9.53
CA VAL A 355 -17.22 11.33 -10.24
C VAL A 355 -16.25 10.69 -9.26
N ARG A 356 -16.31 11.02 -7.96
CA ARG A 356 -15.31 10.68 -6.94
C ARG A 356 -15.03 9.18 -6.87
N GLY A 357 -16.07 8.36 -6.80
CA GLY A 357 -15.91 6.90 -6.71
C GLY A 357 -15.17 6.32 -7.92
N THR A 358 -15.57 6.74 -9.13
CA THR A 358 -14.91 6.30 -10.37
C THR A 358 -13.48 6.80 -10.46
N ALA A 359 -13.19 8.06 -10.10
CA ALA A 359 -11.85 8.63 -10.11
C ALA A 359 -10.89 7.88 -9.16
N VAL A 360 -11.34 7.57 -7.94
CA VAL A 360 -10.56 6.79 -6.98
C VAL A 360 -10.32 5.37 -7.50
N ALA A 361 -11.33 4.71 -8.07
CA ALA A 361 -11.19 3.38 -8.65
C ALA A 361 -10.18 3.36 -9.79
N MET A 362 -10.20 4.36 -10.69
CA MET A 362 -9.25 4.51 -11.80
C MET A 362 -7.83 4.74 -11.30
N ALA A 363 -7.65 5.62 -10.31
CA ALA A 363 -6.36 5.91 -9.70
C ALA A 363 -5.79 4.66 -9.00
N MET A 364 -6.60 3.92 -8.26
CA MET A 364 -6.19 2.66 -7.62
C MET A 364 -5.89 1.55 -8.63
N THR A 365 -6.64 1.46 -9.72
CA THR A 365 -6.31 0.53 -10.82
C THR A 365 -4.94 0.87 -11.41
N THR A 366 -4.67 2.15 -11.66
CA THR A 366 -3.35 2.62 -12.11
C THR A 366 -2.26 2.25 -11.11
N HIS A 367 -2.50 2.47 -9.81
CA HIS A 367 -1.58 2.07 -8.73
C HIS A 367 -1.21 0.57 -8.84
N TRP A 368 -2.20 -0.31 -8.90
CA TRP A 368 -1.96 -1.76 -8.93
C TRP A 368 -1.24 -2.23 -10.19
N VAL A 369 -1.65 -1.71 -11.36
CA VAL A 369 -1.02 -2.05 -12.65
C VAL A 369 0.43 -1.59 -12.68
N CYS A 370 0.72 -0.36 -12.26
CA CYS A 370 2.09 0.14 -12.21
C CYS A 370 2.94 -0.57 -11.15
N ASN A 371 2.35 -0.91 -10.02
CA ASN A 371 3.03 -1.69 -8.97
C ASN A 371 3.38 -3.10 -9.47
N PHE A 372 2.46 -3.76 -10.18
CA PHE A 372 2.73 -5.03 -10.86
C PHE A 372 3.91 -4.90 -11.83
N ALA A 373 3.92 -3.85 -12.66
CA ALA A 373 5.00 -3.63 -13.61
C ALA A 373 6.36 -3.46 -12.90
N ILE A 374 6.42 -2.70 -11.81
CA ILE A 374 7.65 -2.55 -11.02
C ILE A 374 8.09 -3.88 -10.41
N GLY A 375 7.19 -4.62 -9.76
CA GLY A 375 7.51 -5.93 -9.16
C GLY A 375 7.99 -6.95 -10.19
N GLN A 376 7.40 -6.93 -11.39
CA GLN A 376 7.74 -7.85 -12.49
C GLN A 376 9.06 -7.51 -13.18
N LEU A 377 9.31 -6.21 -13.42
CA LEU A 377 10.39 -5.77 -14.31
C LEU A 377 11.66 -5.36 -13.58
N PHE A 378 11.64 -5.19 -12.26
CA PHE A 378 12.79 -4.70 -11.51
C PHE A 378 14.02 -5.62 -11.66
N LEU A 379 13.89 -6.92 -11.39
CA LEU A 379 15.02 -7.86 -11.48
C LEU A 379 15.55 -8.00 -12.92
N PRO A 380 14.72 -8.17 -13.96
CA PRO A 380 15.17 -8.11 -15.35
C PRO A 380 15.88 -6.81 -15.70
N ALA A 381 15.36 -5.65 -15.25
CA ALA A 381 16.00 -4.35 -15.50
C ALA A 381 17.36 -4.23 -14.80
N VAL A 382 17.47 -4.72 -13.56
CA VAL A 382 18.76 -4.79 -12.84
C VAL A 382 19.76 -5.69 -13.59
N GLY A 383 19.30 -6.80 -14.15
CA GLY A 383 20.13 -7.66 -14.99
C GLY A 383 20.64 -6.97 -16.27
N ALA A 384 19.86 -6.07 -16.86
CA ALA A 384 20.18 -5.39 -18.10
C ALA A 384 21.06 -4.14 -17.91
N VAL A 385 20.74 -3.29 -16.94
CA VAL A 385 21.38 -1.97 -16.75
C VAL A 385 22.05 -1.76 -15.39
N GLY A 386 22.04 -2.80 -14.55
CA GLY A 386 22.55 -2.75 -13.16
C GLY A 386 21.64 -1.94 -12.22
N VAL A 387 21.90 -2.06 -10.91
CA VAL A 387 21.17 -1.32 -9.88
C VAL A 387 21.33 0.20 -10.06
N ALA A 388 22.54 0.66 -10.42
CA ALA A 388 22.82 2.06 -10.67
C ALA A 388 21.95 2.65 -11.78
N GLY A 389 21.80 1.93 -12.90
CA GLY A 389 20.96 2.37 -14.02
C GLY A 389 19.48 2.46 -13.65
N VAL A 390 18.97 1.48 -12.90
CA VAL A 390 17.57 1.48 -12.44
C VAL A 390 17.32 2.63 -11.45
N TYR A 391 18.25 2.90 -10.54
CA TYR A 391 18.13 4.04 -9.60
C TYR A 391 18.21 5.38 -10.33
N GLY A 392 19.05 5.48 -11.38
CA GLY A 392 19.09 6.66 -12.26
C GLY A 392 17.75 6.91 -12.97
N PHE A 393 17.09 5.85 -13.44
CA PHE A 393 15.74 5.93 -14.00
C PHE A 393 14.72 6.42 -12.94
N PHE A 394 14.74 5.90 -11.73
CA PHE A 394 13.85 6.36 -10.66
C PHE A 394 14.11 7.83 -10.27
N ALA A 395 15.37 8.27 -10.27
CA ALA A 395 15.72 9.67 -10.06
C ALA A 395 15.14 10.58 -11.16
N LEU A 396 15.22 10.16 -12.43
CA LEU A 396 14.61 10.87 -13.55
C LEU A 396 13.10 11.00 -13.38
N VAL A 397 12.41 9.89 -13.02
CA VAL A 397 10.96 9.91 -12.78
C VAL A 397 10.61 10.88 -11.66
N CYS A 398 11.38 10.90 -10.56
CA CYS A 398 11.17 11.86 -9.48
C CYS A 398 11.33 13.32 -9.94
N GLY A 399 12.31 13.61 -10.79
CA GLY A 399 12.49 14.94 -11.38
C GLY A 399 11.30 15.36 -12.27
N LEU A 400 10.81 14.43 -13.12
CA LEU A 400 9.60 14.66 -13.91
C LEU A 400 8.36 14.83 -13.03
N ALA A 401 8.28 14.10 -11.91
CA ALA A 401 7.20 14.23 -10.94
C ALA A 401 7.14 15.63 -10.32
N VAL A 402 8.29 16.21 -9.94
CA VAL A 402 8.36 17.60 -9.43
C VAL A 402 7.81 18.57 -10.46
N ALA A 403 8.26 18.45 -11.72
CA ALA A 403 7.80 19.33 -12.81
C ALA A 403 6.29 19.17 -13.09
N TYR A 404 5.78 17.93 -13.08
CA TYR A 404 4.36 17.65 -13.26
C TYR A 404 3.51 18.23 -12.12
N VAL A 405 3.93 18.00 -10.87
CA VAL A 405 3.21 18.51 -9.67
C VAL A 405 3.18 20.04 -9.70
N ASP A 406 4.29 20.67 -10.06
CA ASP A 406 4.34 22.14 -10.13
C ASP A 406 3.37 22.71 -11.16
N LYS A 407 3.26 22.07 -12.31
CA LYS A 407 2.46 22.57 -13.44
C LYS A 407 0.98 22.20 -13.36
N GLU A 408 0.66 20.95 -13.02
CA GLU A 408 -0.70 20.39 -13.21
C GLU A 408 -1.48 20.21 -11.90
N VAL A 409 -0.79 20.09 -10.75
CA VAL A 409 -1.48 19.82 -9.49
C VAL A 409 -1.85 21.14 -8.80
N PRO A 410 -3.15 21.41 -8.58
CA PRO A 410 -3.58 22.57 -7.80
C PRO A 410 -3.36 22.32 -6.30
N GLU A 411 -3.22 23.40 -5.52
CA GLU A 411 -3.25 23.30 -4.06
C GLU A 411 -4.71 23.20 -3.58
N THR A 412 -4.97 22.18 -2.74
CA THR A 412 -6.31 21.90 -2.22
C THR A 412 -6.49 22.31 -0.76
N LYS A 413 -5.40 22.67 -0.06
CA LYS A 413 -5.45 23.06 1.35
C LYS A 413 -6.42 24.22 1.58
N GLY A 414 -7.41 24.00 2.45
CA GLY A 414 -8.38 25.03 2.85
C GLY A 414 -9.45 25.35 1.79
N ARG A 415 -9.56 24.53 0.73
CA ARG A 415 -10.63 24.66 -0.28
C ARG A 415 -11.74 23.65 -0.05
N SER A 416 -12.99 24.00 -0.42
CA SER A 416 -14.09 23.06 -0.38
C SER A 416 -13.98 22.01 -1.50
N LEU A 417 -14.50 20.81 -1.23
CA LEU A 417 -14.57 19.73 -2.21
C LEU A 417 -15.41 20.19 -3.40
N GLY A 418 -14.85 20.14 -4.62
CA GLY A 418 -15.54 20.52 -5.86
C GLY A 418 -15.21 21.91 -6.40
N ASP A 419 -14.56 22.79 -5.61
CA ASP A 419 -14.18 24.14 -6.06
C ASP A 419 -12.78 24.20 -6.70
N VAL A 420 -12.13 23.06 -6.88
CA VAL A 420 -10.68 22.99 -7.18
C VAL A 420 -10.37 22.81 -8.66
N VAL A 421 -11.30 22.19 -9.45
CA VAL A 421 -11.07 21.91 -10.91
C VAL A 421 -12.33 22.09 -11.73
#